data_4e5732e93276342b82f787b5f9891990
#
_entry.id   4e5732e93276342b82f787b5f9891990
#
_cell.length_a   1.000
_cell.length_b   1.000
_cell.length_c   1.000
_cell.angle_alpha   90.00
_cell.angle_beta   90.00
_cell.angle_gamma   90.00
#
_symmetry.space_group_name_H-M   'P 1'
#
loop_
_entity.id
_entity.type
_entity.pdbx_description
1 polymer ?
#
loop_
_entity_poly.entity_id
_entity_poly.type
_entity_poly.pdbx_seq_one_letter_code
_entity_poly.pdbx_strand_id
1 'polypeptide(L)'
;LQVFEVGTATMMASKGATVPVGKVMQDAGVAFDPKAYIPAVAGYYTAPNGQMLSFPFNSSTTIFYYNKDAFKKAGLNPDVAPKTWPEVFDAAKKLKASGHSCPMTLAWQGWTQLESFSTWHNVEFATEQNGLSANGYKARMKVNSPLHVKHIDNLAAAAKAGEFVYKGRASTAQASFTAGECAMI
;
A
#
# COMPACT_ATOMS: atom_id res chain seq x y z
N LEU A 1 -15.27 -2.96 -19.22
CA LEU A 1 -13.90 -2.41 -19.28
C LEU A 1 -13.28 -2.49 -17.89
N GLN A 2 -12.13 -3.13 -17.74
CA GLN A 2 -11.33 -3.12 -16.53
C GLN A 2 -10.43 -1.88 -16.56
N VAL A 3 -10.48 -1.09 -15.48
CA VAL A 3 -9.65 0.10 -15.34
C VAL A 3 -8.82 -0.04 -14.06
N PHE A 4 -7.50 0.12 -14.18
CA PHE A 4 -6.60 0.03 -13.05
C PHE A 4 -6.44 1.39 -12.37
N GLU A 5 -6.40 1.37 -11.04
CA GLU A 5 -5.97 2.49 -10.19
C GLU A 5 -6.76 3.79 -10.38
N VAL A 6 -8.03 3.66 -10.80
CA VAL A 6 -8.94 4.79 -10.90
C VAL A 6 -9.80 4.83 -9.64
N GLY A 7 -9.51 5.80 -8.78
CA GLY A 7 -10.25 6.01 -7.55
C GLY A 7 -11.60 6.69 -7.77
N THR A 8 -12.47 6.56 -6.78
CA THR A 8 -13.81 7.15 -6.75
C THR A 8 -13.80 8.66 -7.01
N ALA A 9 -12.82 9.40 -6.43
CA ALA A 9 -12.67 10.83 -6.66
C ALA A 9 -12.45 11.17 -8.15
N THR A 10 -11.65 10.39 -8.86
CA THR A 10 -11.42 10.57 -10.30
C THR A 10 -12.69 10.26 -11.11
N MET A 11 -13.41 9.20 -10.75
CA MET A 11 -14.68 8.86 -11.40
C MET A 11 -15.74 9.94 -11.18
N MET A 12 -15.85 10.49 -9.98
CA MET A 12 -16.73 11.62 -9.68
C MET A 12 -16.35 12.88 -10.46
N ALA A 13 -15.04 13.15 -10.60
CA ALA A 13 -14.53 14.29 -11.35
C ALA A 13 -14.71 14.15 -12.87
N SER A 14 -14.99 12.96 -13.37
CA SER A 14 -15.14 12.67 -14.81
C SER A 14 -16.39 13.29 -15.46
N LYS A 15 -17.25 13.96 -14.67
CA LYS A 15 -18.44 14.71 -15.12
C LYS A 15 -19.37 13.90 -16.03
N GLY A 16 -19.67 12.67 -15.66
CA GLY A 16 -20.59 11.81 -16.39
C GLY A 16 -19.97 10.99 -17.51
N ALA A 17 -18.64 10.98 -17.66
CA ALA A 17 -17.96 10.04 -18.55
C ALA A 17 -18.09 8.57 -18.09
N THR A 18 -18.48 8.34 -16.83
CA THR A 18 -18.77 7.01 -16.28
C THR A 18 -20.24 6.87 -15.92
N VAL A 19 -20.81 5.70 -16.14
CA VAL A 19 -22.17 5.36 -15.72
C VAL A 19 -22.06 4.50 -14.45
N PRO A 20 -22.73 4.89 -13.33
CA PRO A 20 -22.72 4.08 -12.11
C PRO A 20 -23.21 2.65 -12.37
N VAL A 21 -22.50 1.65 -11.80
CA VAL A 21 -22.80 0.23 -12.07
C VAL A 21 -24.22 -0.17 -11.65
N GLY A 22 -24.76 0.40 -10.57
CA GLY A 22 -26.14 0.17 -10.17
C GLY A 22 -27.14 0.56 -11.23
N LYS A 23 -26.90 1.67 -11.95
CA LYS A 23 -27.74 2.09 -13.08
C LYS A 23 -27.60 1.13 -14.27
N VAL A 24 -26.37 0.72 -14.60
CA VAL A 24 -26.12 -0.24 -15.70
C VAL A 24 -26.87 -1.54 -15.44
N MET A 25 -26.85 -2.05 -14.20
CA MET A 25 -27.55 -3.29 -13.82
C MET A 25 -29.08 -3.11 -13.89
N GLN A 26 -29.58 -1.98 -13.41
CA GLN A 26 -31.01 -1.64 -13.51
C GLN A 26 -31.47 -1.58 -14.96
N ASP A 27 -30.74 -0.89 -15.82
CA ASP A 27 -31.06 -0.74 -17.25
C ASP A 27 -31.02 -2.10 -17.98
N ALA A 28 -30.16 -3.02 -17.52
CA ALA A 28 -30.06 -4.39 -18.05
C ALA A 28 -31.08 -5.37 -17.45
N GLY A 29 -31.89 -4.94 -16.49
CA GLY A 29 -32.83 -5.82 -15.79
C GLY A 29 -32.18 -6.89 -14.91
N VAL A 30 -30.93 -6.66 -14.50
CA VAL A 30 -30.15 -7.60 -13.67
C VAL A 30 -30.18 -7.15 -12.20
N ALA A 31 -30.49 -8.08 -11.30
CA ALA A 31 -30.47 -7.81 -9.87
C ALA A 31 -29.05 -7.41 -9.40
N PHE A 32 -28.97 -6.36 -8.61
CA PHE A 32 -27.71 -5.85 -8.06
C PHE A 32 -27.88 -5.48 -6.58
N ASP A 33 -27.08 -6.09 -5.72
CA ASP A 33 -27.01 -5.77 -4.30
C ASP A 33 -25.58 -5.31 -3.93
N PRO A 34 -25.36 -4.00 -3.70
CA PRO A 34 -24.06 -3.51 -3.29
C PRO A 34 -23.61 -4.01 -1.90
N LYS A 35 -24.54 -4.52 -1.07
CA LYS A 35 -24.23 -5.08 0.25
C LYS A 35 -23.61 -6.49 0.18
N ALA A 36 -23.63 -7.12 -1.00
CA ALA A 36 -22.96 -8.40 -1.23
C ALA A 36 -21.41 -8.26 -1.21
N TYR A 37 -20.89 -7.05 -1.32
CA TYR A 37 -19.45 -6.77 -1.29
C TYR A 37 -18.95 -6.50 0.14
N ILE A 38 -17.66 -6.76 0.38
CA ILE A 38 -17.00 -6.40 1.63
C ILE A 38 -17.14 -4.87 1.84
N PRO A 39 -17.67 -4.39 2.97
CA PRO A 39 -18.02 -2.97 3.15
C PRO A 39 -16.86 -1.99 2.89
N ALA A 40 -15.64 -2.31 3.34
CA ALA A 40 -14.46 -1.47 3.12
C ALA A 40 -14.12 -1.36 1.62
N VAL A 41 -14.29 -2.44 0.86
CA VAL A 41 -14.05 -2.45 -0.59
C VAL A 41 -15.17 -1.73 -1.32
N ALA A 42 -16.43 -2.00 -0.98
CA ALA A 42 -17.58 -1.32 -1.56
C ALA A 42 -17.49 0.21 -1.33
N GLY A 43 -17.11 0.63 -0.11
CA GLY A 43 -16.96 2.03 0.24
C GLY A 43 -15.96 2.78 -0.65
N TYR A 44 -14.87 2.14 -1.02
CA TYR A 44 -13.87 2.76 -1.93
C TYR A 44 -14.46 3.08 -3.32
N TYR A 45 -15.38 2.26 -3.81
CA TYR A 45 -16.01 2.43 -5.14
C TYR A 45 -17.37 3.14 -5.08
N THR A 46 -17.78 3.64 -3.92
CA THR A 46 -19.09 4.27 -3.71
C THR A 46 -18.93 5.76 -3.50
N ALA A 47 -19.67 6.55 -4.26
CA ALA A 47 -19.73 7.99 -4.10
C ALA A 47 -20.45 8.39 -2.79
N PRO A 48 -20.24 9.61 -2.26
CA PRO A 48 -20.89 10.07 -1.03
C PRO A 48 -22.44 10.03 -1.04
N ASN A 49 -23.05 10.04 -2.22
CA ASN A 49 -24.50 9.90 -2.40
C ASN A 49 -24.99 8.44 -2.33
N GLY A 50 -24.10 7.48 -2.04
CA GLY A 50 -24.41 6.06 -1.93
C GLY A 50 -24.40 5.30 -3.26
N GLN A 51 -24.12 5.94 -4.38
CA GLN A 51 -24.04 5.25 -5.67
C GLN A 51 -22.70 4.53 -5.84
N MET A 52 -22.70 3.24 -6.06
CA MET A 52 -21.52 2.49 -6.47
C MET A 52 -21.20 2.82 -7.93
N LEU A 53 -20.02 3.36 -8.16
CA LEU A 53 -19.59 3.88 -9.46
C LEU A 53 -18.98 2.79 -10.35
N SER A 54 -18.32 1.80 -9.76
CA SER A 54 -17.73 0.68 -10.47
C SER A 54 -17.78 -0.59 -9.63
N PHE A 55 -17.70 -1.75 -10.29
CA PHE A 55 -17.57 -3.03 -9.61
C PHE A 55 -16.15 -3.19 -9.05
N PRO A 56 -16.01 -3.60 -7.78
CA PRO A 56 -14.74 -4.07 -7.27
C PRO A 56 -14.29 -5.32 -8.04
N PHE A 57 -13.07 -5.31 -8.58
CA PHE A 57 -12.48 -6.50 -9.19
C PHE A 57 -11.53 -7.19 -8.20
N ASN A 58 -10.60 -6.45 -7.62
CA ASN A 58 -9.73 -6.89 -6.55
C ASN A 58 -9.33 -5.70 -5.68
N SER A 59 -8.75 -5.98 -4.53
CA SER A 59 -8.20 -4.97 -3.65
C SER A 59 -6.89 -5.49 -3.08
N SER A 60 -5.82 -4.73 -3.31
CA SER A 60 -4.50 -5.07 -2.81
C SER A 60 -4.29 -4.53 -1.40
N THR A 61 -3.50 -5.25 -0.61
CA THR A 61 -2.94 -4.77 0.64
C THR A 61 -1.46 -5.10 0.69
N THR A 62 -0.70 -4.31 1.43
CA THR A 62 0.72 -4.57 1.62
C THR A 62 0.91 -5.61 2.71
N ILE A 63 1.84 -6.53 2.50
CA ILE A 63 2.28 -7.51 3.48
C ILE A 63 3.79 -7.54 3.53
N PHE A 64 4.34 -7.94 4.66
CA PHE A 64 5.75 -8.06 4.90
C PHE A 64 6.22 -9.50 4.68
N TYR A 65 7.25 -9.67 3.87
CA TYR A 65 7.89 -10.95 3.66
C TYR A 65 9.32 -10.94 4.18
N TYR A 66 9.78 -12.07 4.71
CA TYR A 66 11.16 -12.28 5.11
C TYR A 66 11.63 -13.70 4.81
N ASN A 67 12.93 -13.83 4.53
CA ASN A 67 13.57 -15.09 4.26
C ASN A 67 14.02 -15.73 5.59
N LYS A 68 13.40 -16.86 5.95
CA LYS A 68 13.69 -17.58 7.20
C LYS A 68 15.14 -18.09 7.28
N ASP A 69 15.72 -18.50 6.16
CA ASP A 69 17.11 -19.00 6.13
C ASP A 69 18.11 -17.85 6.34
N ALA A 70 17.84 -16.70 5.76
CA ALA A 70 18.63 -15.48 6.00
C ALA A 70 18.56 -15.05 7.47
N PHE A 71 17.37 -15.10 8.07
CA PHE A 71 17.18 -14.81 9.50
C PHE A 71 17.98 -15.76 10.37
N LYS A 72 17.88 -17.06 10.13
CA LYS A 72 18.64 -18.09 10.86
C LYS A 72 20.16 -17.86 10.76
N LYS A 73 20.66 -17.55 9.56
CA LYS A 73 22.09 -17.23 9.36
C LYS A 73 22.54 -15.99 10.13
N ALA A 74 21.65 -15.02 10.29
CA ALA A 74 21.92 -13.80 11.03
C ALA A 74 21.69 -13.93 12.57
N GLY A 75 21.40 -15.12 13.07
CA GLY A 75 21.12 -15.36 14.48
C GLY A 75 19.75 -14.82 14.93
N LEU A 76 18.85 -14.56 13.99
CA LEU A 76 17.46 -14.19 14.25
C LEU A 76 16.58 -15.44 14.34
N ASN A 77 15.51 -15.37 15.13
CA ASN A 77 14.53 -16.46 15.16
C ASN A 77 13.72 -16.48 13.86
N PRO A 78 13.80 -17.54 13.02
CA PRO A 78 13.10 -17.61 11.74
C PRO A 78 11.58 -17.75 11.87
N ASP A 79 11.07 -18.06 13.06
CA ASP A 79 9.63 -18.25 13.30
C ASP A 79 8.97 -17.05 13.97
N VAL A 80 9.73 -15.98 14.21
CA VAL A 80 9.25 -14.74 14.80
C VAL A 80 9.47 -13.60 13.82
N ALA A 81 8.40 -13.18 13.15
CA ALA A 81 8.43 -12.04 12.27
C ALA A 81 8.54 -10.71 13.05
N PRO A 82 9.30 -9.73 12.57
CA PRO A 82 9.19 -8.34 13.05
C PRO A 82 7.76 -7.83 12.97
N LYS A 83 7.29 -7.16 14.02
CA LYS A 83 5.91 -6.66 14.15
C LYS A 83 5.84 -5.14 14.03
N THR A 84 6.95 -4.46 14.16
CA THR A 84 7.05 -3.00 14.15
C THR A 84 8.21 -2.55 13.27
N TRP A 85 8.15 -1.31 12.78
CA TRP A 85 9.25 -0.73 12.02
C TRP A 85 10.60 -0.71 12.77
N PRO A 86 10.67 -0.38 14.07
CA PRO A 86 11.91 -0.55 14.83
C PRO A 86 12.47 -1.98 14.77
N GLU A 87 11.63 -3.00 14.92
CA GLU A 87 12.06 -4.40 14.83
C GLU A 87 12.54 -4.77 13.41
N VAL A 88 11.91 -4.22 12.37
CA VAL A 88 12.36 -4.39 10.97
C VAL A 88 13.74 -3.79 10.78
N PHE A 89 13.99 -2.57 11.26
CA PHE A 89 15.31 -1.94 11.18
C PHE A 89 16.37 -2.69 12.01
N ASP A 90 16.02 -3.17 13.19
CA ASP A 90 16.94 -3.99 14.00
C ASP A 90 17.27 -5.33 13.35
N ALA A 91 16.30 -5.97 12.69
CA ALA A 91 16.56 -7.16 11.87
C ALA A 91 17.48 -6.84 10.69
N ALA A 92 17.26 -5.71 9.99
CA ALA A 92 18.09 -5.28 8.87
C ALA A 92 19.55 -5.05 9.31
N LYS A 93 19.78 -4.44 10.47
CA LYS A 93 21.13 -4.28 11.06
C LYS A 93 21.81 -5.61 11.29
N LYS A 94 21.12 -6.58 11.91
CA LYS A 94 21.67 -7.91 12.19
C LYS A 94 21.97 -8.68 10.89
N LEU A 95 21.09 -8.61 9.91
CA LEU A 95 21.31 -9.18 8.57
C LEU A 95 22.53 -8.54 7.90
N LYS A 96 22.69 -7.22 7.97
CA LYS A 96 23.85 -6.53 7.44
C LYS A 96 25.13 -6.97 8.16
N ALA A 97 25.12 -7.03 9.49
CA ALA A 97 26.26 -7.46 10.29
C ALA A 97 26.67 -8.92 10.02
N SER A 98 25.72 -9.79 9.65
CA SER A 98 26.00 -11.17 9.22
C SER A 98 26.55 -11.29 7.80
N GLY A 99 26.76 -10.17 7.09
CA GLY A 99 27.30 -10.12 5.73
C GLY A 99 26.24 -10.19 4.63
N HIS A 100 24.94 -10.07 4.94
CA HIS A 100 23.91 -10.08 3.90
C HIS A 100 23.99 -8.83 3.03
N SER A 101 24.08 -8.98 1.71
CA SER A 101 24.27 -7.89 0.77
C SER A 101 23.01 -7.00 0.57
N CYS A 102 21.83 -7.57 0.77
CA CYS A 102 20.55 -6.88 0.69
C CYS A 102 19.66 -7.26 1.88
N PRO A 103 19.89 -6.66 3.07
CA PRO A 103 19.09 -6.97 4.26
C PRO A 103 17.61 -6.67 4.09
N MET A 104 17.26 -5.53 3.48
CA MET A 104 15.89 -5.09 3.22
C MET A 104 15.81 -4.38 1.88
N THR A 105 14.73 -4.61 1.17
CA THR A 105 14.31 -3.81 0.02
C THR A 105 12.84 -3.43 0.16
N LEU A 106 12.33 -2.61 -0.74
CA LEU A 106 10.92 -2.17 -0.76
C LEU A 106 10.42 -2.12 -2.20
N ALA A 107 9.19 -2.56 -2.39
CA ALA A 107 8.48 -2.43 -3.65
C ALA A 107 7.41 -1.32 -3.55
N TRP A 108 7.03 -0.71 -4.68
CA TRP A 108 5.94 0.27 -4.78
C TRP A 108 6.01 1.38 -3.71
N GLN A 109 7.18 1.99 -3.55
CA GLN A 109 7.53 2.83 -2.40
C GLN A 109 6.50 3.93 -2.07
N GLY A 110 5.97 4.64 -3.06
CA GLY A 110 4.95 5.67 -2.83
C GLY A 110 3.70 5.09 -2.16
N TRP A 111 3.19 3.99 -2.70
CA TRP A 111 2.01 3.31 -2.16
C TRP A 111 2.29 2.65 -0.81
N THR A 112 3.37 1.83 -0.70
CA THR A 112 3.64 1.06 0.52
C THR A 112 4.14 1.93 1.67
N GLN A 113 4.96 2.96 1.40
CA GLN A 113 5.63 3.75 2.44
C GLN A 113 4.93 5.08 2.76
N LEU A 114 3.94 5.49 2.00
CA LEU A 114 3.12 6.67 2.29
C LEU A 114 1.65 6.29 2.51
N GLU A 115 0.97 5.75 1.52
CA GLU A 115 -0.48 5.47 1.61
C GLU A 115 -0.78 4.33 2.59
N SER A 116 -0.19 3.16 2.41
CA SER A 116 -0.38 2.02 3.32
C SER A 116 0.19 2.29 4.71
N PHE A 117 1.34 2.96 4.78
CA PHE A 117 1.92 3.40 6.06
C PHE A 117 0.96 4.31 6.82
N SER A 118 0.35 5.28 6.15
CA SER A 118 -0.67 6.16 6.75
C SER A 118 -1.87 5.38 7.26
N THR A 119 -2.35 4.42 6.48
CA THR A 119 -3.48 3.56 6.82
C THR A 119 -3.21 2.74 8.08
N TRP A 120 -2.05 2.12 8.18
CA TRP A 120 -1.68 1.31 9.36
C TRP A 120 -1.52 2.13 10.64
N HIS A 121 -1.21 3.41 10.50
CA HIS A 121 -1.07 4.33 11.63
C HIS A 121 -2.34 5.17 11.88
N ASN A 122 -3.42 4.91 11.16
CA ASN A 122 -4.67 5.66 11.22
C ASN A 122 -4.47 7.18 11.05
N VAL A 123 -3.64 7.56 10.08
CA VAL A 123 -3.32 8.95 9.75
C VAL A 123 -3.76 9.23 8.32
N GLU A 124 -4.42 10.36 8.11
CA GLU A 124 -4.75 10.81 6.76
C GLU A 124 -3.47 11.15 5.98
N PHE A 125 -3.38 10.68 4.74
CA PHE A 125 -2.34 11.08 3.79
C PHE A 125 -2.80 12.17 2.81
N ALA A 126 -4.10 12.46 2.78
CA ALA A 126 -4.69 13.56 2.01
C ALA A 126 -5.88 14.18 2.77
N THR A 127 -6.22 15.43 2.46
CA THR A 127 -7.44 16.08 2.93
C THR A 127 -8.69 15.44 2.30
N GLU A 128 -9.86 15.95 2.64
CA GLU A 128 -11.14 15.48 2.06
C GLU A 128 -11.37 13.98 2.28
N GLN A 129 -11.08 13.49 3.50
CA GLN A 129 -11.20 12.07 3.84
C GLN A 129 -10.38 11.17 2.89
N ASN A 130 -9.12 11.54 2.67
CA ASN A 130 -8.24 10.89 1.68
C ASN A 130 -8.81 10.91 0.24
N GLY A 131 -9.53 11.97 -0.11
CA GLY A 131 -10.14 12.13 -1.42
C GLY A 131 -11.52 11.48 -1.58
N LEU A 132 -12.10 10.93 -0.52
CA LEU A 132 -13.38 10.21 -0.58
C LEU A 132 -14.60 11.09 -0.27
N SER A 133 -14.42 12.37 0.13
CA SER A 133 -15.52 13.29 0.31
C SER A 133 -16.14 13.75 -1.03
N ALA A 134 -17.27 14.43 -0.98
CA ALA A 134 -17.89 15.03 -2.16
C ALA A 134 -16.96 16.03 -2.89
N ASN A 135 -15.97 16.60 -2.19
CA ASN A 135 -14.95 17.48 -2.72
C ASN A 135 -13.59 16.78 -2.93
N GLY A 136 -13.56 15.45 -2.98
CA GLY A 136 -12.33 14.65 -3.05
C GLY A 136 -11.38 15.05 -4.18
N TYR A 137 -11.91 15.56 -5.29
CA TYR A 137 -11.10 16.08 -6.41
C TYR A 137 -10.29 17.35 -6.05
N LYS A 138 -10.56 17.98 -4.90
CA LYS A 138 -9.80 19.11 -4.35
C LYS A 138 -8.80 18.67 -3.28
N ALA A 139 -8.69 17.38 -3.01
CA ALA A 139 -7.81 16.87 -1.98
C ALA A 139 -6.35 17.32 -2.17
N ARG A 140 -5.69 17.57 -1.07
CA ARG A 140 -4.26 17.93 -1.01
C ARG A 140 -3.51 16.94 -0.16
N MET A 141 -2.30 16.61 -0.56
CA MET A 141 -1.45 15.66 0.17
C MET A 141 -1.10 16.17 1.57
N LYS A 142 -1.08 15.23 2.54
CA LYS A 142 -0.74 15.45 3.97
C LYS A 142 0.44 14.56 4.40
N VAL A 143 1.37 14.28 3.50
CA VAL A 143 2.45 13.31 3.71
C VAL A 143 3.70 13.89 4.39
N ASN A 144 3.61 15.06 4.99
CA ASN A 144 4.68 15.75 5.69
C ASN A 144 4.44 15.88 7.20
N SER A 145 3.59 15.04 7.77
CA SER A 145 3.44 15.01 9.23
C SER A 145 4.73 14.53 9.91
N PRO A 146 4.93 14.82 11.21
CA PRO A 146 6.12 14.33 11.95
C PRO A 146 6.30 12.81 11.86
N LEU A 147 5.20 12.06 11.78
CA LEU A 147 5.23 10.61 11.61
C LEU A 147 5.83 10.21 10.25
N HIS A 148 5.37 10.83 9.16
CA HIS A 148 5.87 10.57 7.81
C HIS A 148 7.34 10.97 7.68
N VAL A 149 7.71 12.16 8.17
CA VAL A 149 9.09 12.64 8.15
C VAL A 149 9.99 11.65 8.89
N LYS A 150 9.63 11.27 10.12
CA LYS A 150 10.40 10.29 10.90
C LYS A 150 10.56 8.95 10.18
N HIS A 151 9.51 8.47 9.52
CA HIS A 151 9.59 7.21 8.77
C HIS A 151 10.56 7.29 7.60
N ILE A 152 10.47 8.35 6.80
CA ILE A 152 11.37 8.57 5.65
C ILE A 152 12.82 8.80 6.12
N ASP A 153 13.03 9.52 7.22
CA ASP A 153 14.37 9.70 7.80
C ASP A 153 14.99 8.37 8.24
N ASN A 154 14.18 7.48 8.86
CA ASN A 154 14.64 6.15 9.23
C ASN A 154 15.03 5.31 7.99
N LEU A 155 14.22 5.35 6.92
CA LEU A 155 14.55 4.68 5.66
C LEU A 155 15.81 5.26 5.02
N ALA A 156 15.98 6.57 5.03
CA ALA A 156 17.17 7.23 4.52
C ALA A 156 18.42 6.87 5.33
N ALA A 157 18.31 6.78 6.66
CA ALA A 157 19.38 6.33 7.52
C ALA A 157 19.76 4.87 7.24
N ALA A 158 18.76 3.98 7.11
CA ALA A 158 18.97 2.58 6.76
C ALA A 158 19.63 2.42 5.39
N ALA A 159 19.27 3.26 4.41
CA ALA A 159 19.90 3.26 3.10
C ALA A 159 21.37 3.67 3.18
N LYS A 160 21.71 4.72 3.93
CA LYS A 160 23.11 5.15 4.16
C LYS A 160 23.93 4.09 4.86
N ALA A 161 23.33 3.35 5.79
CA ALA A 161 23.98 2.23 6.48
C ALA A 161 24.10 0.95 5.63
N GLY A 162 23.48 0.89 4.44
CA GLY A 162 23.43 -0.32 3.61
C GLY A 162 22.52 -1.40 4.20
N GLU A 163 21.61 -1.03 5.07
CA GLU A 163 20.58 -1.88 5.69
C GLU A 163 19.32 -1.95 4.81
N PHE A 164 19.06 -0.89 4.05
CA PHE A 164 18.07 -0.84 2.99
C PHE A 164 18.75 -0.68 1.63
N VAL A 165 18.41 -1.52 0.67
CA VAL A 165 18.96 -1.49 -0.70
C VAL A 165 17.84 -1.26 -1.70
N TYR A 166 17.88 -0.13 -2.40
CA TYR A 166 16.92 0.16 -3.46
C TYR A 166 17.17 -0.74 -4.68
N LYS A 167 16.17 -1.52 -5.05
CA LYS A 167 16.22 -2.49 -6.17
C LYS A 167 15.35 -2.11 -7.36
N GLY A 168 14.94 -0.84 -7.46
CA GLY A 168 14.17 -0.34 -8.59
C GLY A 168 12.74 0.08 -8.24
N ARG A 169 12.03 0.57 -9.24
CA ARG A 169 10.64 1.08 -9.12
C ARG A 169 9.63 -0.07 -9.15
N ALA A 170 8.43 0.25 -8.68
CA ALA A 170 7.27 -0.65 -8.74
C ALA A 170 7.61 -2.05 -8.21
N SER A 171 7.34 -3.10 -8.97
CA SER A 171 7.55 -4.50 -8.58
C SER A 171 8.99 -5.01 -8.79
N THR A 172 9.92 -4.19 -9.27
CA THR A 172 11.28 -4.67 -9.60
C THR A 172 11.98 -5.32 -8.40
N ALA A 173 11.79 -4.77 -7.20
CA ALA A 173 12.38 -5.32 -5.99
C ALA A 173 11.86 -6.71 -5.61
N GLN A 174 10.66 -7.09 -6.06
CA GLN A 174 10.08 -8.41 -5.79
C GLN A 174 10.90 -9.53 -6.41
N ALA A 175 11.45 -9.32 -7.61
CA ALA A 175 12.32 -10.30 -8.27
C ALA A 175 13.57 -10.59 -7.44
N SER A 176 14.21 -9.56 -6.87
CA SER A 176 15.38 -9.74 -6.01
C SER A 176 15.05 -10.48 -4.71
N PHE A 177 13.86 -10.29 -4.15
CA PHE A 177 13.43 -11.06 -2.97
C PHE A 177 13.15 -12.53 -3.33
N THR A 178 12.39 -12.78 -4.40
CA THR A 178 12.06 -14.15 -4.83
C THR A 178 13.28 -14.95 -5.30
N ALA A 179 14.30 -14.28 -5.83
CA ALA A 179 15.60 -14.87 -6.15
C ALA A 179 16.49 -15.14 -4.92
N GLY A 180 16.05 -14.74 -3.72
CA GLY A 180 16.84 -14.89 -2.48
C GLY A 180 17.97 -13.88 -2.32
N GLU A 181 18.04 -12.84 -3.19
CA GLU A 181 19.06 -11.80 -3.09
C GLU A 181 18.80 -10.86 -1.91
N CYS A 182 17.55 -10.59 -1.57
CA CYS A 182 17.15 -9.73 -0.45
C CYS A 182 16.48 -10.57 0.65
N ALA A 183 16.75 -10.23 1.91
CA ALA A 183 16.25 -10.98 3.05
C ALA A 183 14.84 -10.54 3.50
N MET A 184 14.47 -9.28 3.27
CA MET A 184 13.16 -8.72 3.64
C MET A 184 12.63 -7.82 2.54
N ILE A 185 11.29 -7.81 2.37
CA ILE A 185 10.58 -6.90 1.47
C ILE A 185 9.22 -6.53 2.04
#